data_8d567ed6c0c8ace4154a02890217d3d0
#
_entry.id   8d567ed6c0c8ace4154a02890217d3d0
#
_cell.length_a   1.000
_cell.length_b   1.000
_cell.length_c   1.000
_cell.angle_alpha   90.00
_cell.angle_beta   90.00
_cell.angle_gamma   90.00
#
_symmetry.space_group_name_H-M   'P 1'
#
loop_
_entity.id
_entity.type
_entity.pdbx_description
1 polymer ?
#
loop_
_entity_poly.entity_id
_entity_poly.type
_entity_poly.pdbx_seq_one_letter_code
_entity_poly.pdbx_strand_id
1 'polypeptide(L)'
;TVAYRVGLPPWPESWTARAGDPLGGLSFAEGWSPAPGAVAWAQRPAVRLLVPSGGGQVRLSDRAYAPGPDQRMQVEAGGQRSAWLALAAGWQDYELDLELGPGLNEVWLRFDRLYPAAGTRLPGASRAIGTTGVESPVSLAVASAGQEVGDLAEIYVEGRDVSPGGRGYNLAVIDPASGSVEATANFDTHLDEGASAALAAFVTQVPPGRIVAVAAADEASRLLGADAVEALRGLGAAGDLRDRFRWGHAFIGVQGAAPGTALEALDWKRPVRVVAGEGATEPYLAAAFGPLTFATRAPGP
;
A
#
# COMPACT_ATOMS: atom_id res chain seq x y z
N THR A 1 -10.60 10.00 -43.16
CA THR A 1 -9.92 9.99 -41.86
C THR A 1 -10.43 11.19 -41.07
N VAL A 2 -11.22 11.00 -40.03
CA VAL A 2 -11.68 12.07 -39.16
C VAL A 2 -10.65 12.21 -38.04
N ALA A 3 -9.90 13.30 -38.03
CA ALA A 3 -8.97 13.61 -36.94
C ALA A 3 -9.75 14.36 -35.85
N TYR A 4 -9.95 13.72 -34.72
CA TYR A 4 -10.49 14.38 -33.53
C TYR A 4 -9.35 15.14 -32.85
N ARG A 5 -9.46 16.49 -32.79
CA ARG A 5 -8.62 17.30 -31.94
C ARG A 5 -9.20 17.23 -30.52
N VAL A 6 -8.67 16.38 -29.67
CA VAL A 6 -9.00 16.39 -28.23
C VAL A 6 -8.29 17.61 -27.64
N GLY A 7 -9.04 18.67 -27.35
CA GLY A 7 -8.53 19.77 -26.54
C GLY A 7 -8.38 19.26 -25.10
N LEU A 8 -7.16 18.95 -24.69
CA LEU A 8 -6.89 18.68 -23.27
C LEU A 8 -7.10 19.96 -22.48
N PRO A 9 -7.70 19.90 -21.29
CA PRO A 9 -7.78 21.08 -20.42
C PRO A 9 -6.36 21.57 -20.11
N PRO A 10 -6.17 22.87 -19.84
CA PRO A 10 -4.86 23.37 -19.43
C PRO A 10 -4.39 22.65 -18.17
N TRP A 11 -3.07 22.46 -18.05
CA TRP A 11 -2.48 21.91 -16.86
C TRP A 11 -2.77 22.82 -15.65
N PRO A 12 -3.01 22.26 -14.45
CA PRO A 12 -3.40 23.06 -13.31
C PRO A 12 -2.27 23.99 -12.84
N GLU A 13 -2.64 25.19 -12.40
CA GLU A 13 -1.72 26.13 -11.73
C GLU A 13 -1.37 25.67 -10.31
N SER A 14 -2.24 24.86 -9.70
CA SER A 14 -2.02 24.26 -8.40
C SER A 14 -2.52 22.83 -8.38
N TRP A 15 -1.75 21.95 -7.74
CA TRP A 15 -2.09 20.52 -7.55
C TRP A 15 -1.81 20.11 -6.12
N THR A 16 -2.72 19.36 -5.52
CA THR A 16 -2.53 18.79 -4.17
C THR A 16 -2.57 17.28 -4.23
N ALA A 17 -1.43 16.65 -3.94
CA ALA A 17 -1.35 15.23 -3.67
C ALA A 17 -1.80 14.97 -2.24
N ARG A 18 -2.92 14.25 -2.07
CA ARG A 18 -3.50 13.91 -0.76
C ARG A 18 -3.76 12.41 -0.73
N ALA A 19 -3.19 11.72 0.23
CA ALA A 19 -3.51 10.32 0.47
C ALA A 19 -5.01 10.17 0.79
N GLY A 20 -5.64 9.11 0.26
CA GLY A 20 -7.08 8.87 0.41
C GLY A 20 -8.00 9.68 -0.51
N ASP A 21 -7.47 10.69 -1.23
CA ASP A 21 -8.23 11.39 -2.27
C ASP A 21 -8.21 10.60 -3.59
N PRO A 22 -9.34 10.41 -4.29
CA PRO A 22 -9.39 9.65 -5.54
C PRO A 22 -8.46 10.17 -6.64
N LEU A 23 -8.30 11.49 -6.76
CA LEU A 23 -7.42 12.10 -7.77
C LEU A 23 -6.03 12.42 -7.19
N GLY A 24 -5.97 13.10 -6.05
CA GLY A 24 -4.71 13.46 -5.40
C GLY A 24 -3.91 12.22 -4.97
N GLY A 25 -4.60 11.13 -4.61
CA GLY A 25 -3.98 9.85 -4.28
C GLY A 25 -3.22 9.20 -5.43
N LEU A 26 -3.60 9.46 -6.68
CA LEU A 26 -2.89 8.96 -7.87
C LEU A 26 -1.47 9.54 -8.02
N SER A 27 -1.16 10.62 -7.31
CA SER A 27 0.19 11.18 -7.28
C SER A 27 1.20 10.29 -6.57
N PHE A 28 0.79 9.47 -5.61
CA PHE A 28 1.69 8.60 -4.84
C PHE A 28 2.03 7.34 -5.64
N ALA A 29 3.18 7.35 -6.34
CA ALA A 29 3.55 6.30 -7.28
C ALA A 29 4.36 5.18 -6.63
N GLU A 30 5.58 5.43 -6.18
CA GLU A 30 6.50 4.40 -5.71
C GLU A 30 7.03 4.70 -4.30
N GLY A 31 7.16 3.67 -3.47
CA GLY A 31 7.76 3.74 -2.13
C GLY A 31 6.86 4.30 -1.04
N TRP A 32 5.60 4.62 -1.36
CA TRP A 32 4.63 5.12 -0.41
C TRP A 32 3.81 4.00 0.23
N SER A 33 3.41 4.24 1.47
CA SER A 33 2.39 3.40 2.10
C SER A 33 1.03 3.65 1.46
N PRO A 34 0.26 2.61 1.15
CA PRO A 34 -1.13 2.75 0.69
C PRO A 34 -2.08 3.04 1.88
N ALA A 35 -1.70 3.91 2.82
CA ALA A 35 -2.52 4.17 3.98
C ALA A 35 -3.85 4.82 3.57
N PRO A 36 -5.01 4.29 4.01
CA PRO A 36 -6.27 5.01 3.95
C PRO A 36 -6.18 6.18 4.94
N GLY A 37 -6.29 7.40 4.46
CA GLY A 37 -6.22 8.60 5.29
C GLY A 37 -5.52 9.77 4.63
N ALA A 38 -5.45 10.90 5.32
CA ALA A 38 -4.86 12.12 4.78
C ALA A 38 -3.31 12.18 4.89
N VAL A 39 -2.68 11.13 5.43
CA VAL A 39 -1.23 11.05 5.66
C VAL A 39 -0.62 9.98 4.76
N ALA A 40 0.42 10.34 4.02
CA ALA A 40 1.22 9.40 3.22
C ALA A 40 2.54 9.11 3.93
N TRP A 41 2.93 7.84 3.99
CA TRP A 41 4.19 7.41 4.61
C TRP A 41 5.21 7.00 3.56
N ALA A 42 6.37 7.65 3.60
CA ALA A 42 7.54 7.25 2.83
C ALA A 42 8.24 6.08 3.54
N GLN A 43 8.25 4.91 2.92
CA GLN A 43 8.76 3.67 3.51
C GLN A 43 10.07 3.19 2.84
N ARG A 44 10.56 3.95 1.89
CA ARG A 44 11.79 3.66 1.12
C ARG A 44 12.76 4.84 1.20
N PRO A 45 14.05 4.63 0.90
CA PRO A 45 15.04 5.72 0.84
C PRO A 45 14.73 6.76 -0.23
N ALA A 46 13.91 6.40 -1.22
CA ALA A 46 13.39 7.29 -2.24
C ALA A 46 11.94 6.94 -2.54
N VAL A 47 11.10 7.96 -2.66
CA VAL A 47 9.69 7.80 -3.02
C VAL A 47 9.35 8.74 -4.18
N ARG A 48 8.43 8.31 -5.04
CA ARG A 48 8.08 9.05 -6.26
C ARG A 48 6.66 9.60 -6.21
N LEU A 49 6.52 10.84 -6.63
CA LEU A 49 5.26 11.51 -6.90
C LEU A 49 5.10 11.77 -8.40
N LEU A 50 3.87 11.69 -8.88
CA LEU A 50 3.47 12.14 -10.21
C LEU A 50 2.67 13.44 -10.05
N VAL A 51 3.23 14.54 -10.58
CA VAL A 51 2.71 15.90 -10.38
C VAL A 51 2.34 16.53 -11.71
N PRO A 52 1.05 16.79 -11.99
CA PRO A 52 0.66 17.57 -13.15
C PRO A 52 0.98 19.05 -12.92
N SER A 53 1.58 19.72 -13.92
CA SER A 53 1.96 21.13 -13.83
C SER A 53 1.85 21.84 -15.19
N GLY A 54 1.53 23.13 -15.17
CA GLY A 54 1.62 24.01 -16.31
C GLY A 54 3.05 24.40 -16.70
N GLY A 55 4.02 24.06 -15.86
CA GLY A 55 5.45 24.38 -16.03
C GLY A 55 5.87 25.67 -15.32
N GLY A 56 7.20 25.83 -15.19
CA GLY A 56 7.85 26.98 -14.55
C GLY A 56 8.18 26.76 -13.08
N GLN A 57 8.36 27.89 -12.36
CA GLN A 57 8.64 27.87 -10.93
C GLN A 57 7.42 27.44 -10.15
N VAL A 58 7.57 26.36 -9.37
CA VAL A 58 6.51 25.76 -8.57
C VAL A 58 6.96 25.70 -7.12
N ARG A 59 6.12 26.16 -6.22
CA ARG A 59 6.32 26.00 -4.78
C ARG A 59 5.68 24.70 -4.31
N LEU A 60 6.49 23.80 -3.80
CA LEU A 60 6.04 22.67 -2.97
C LEU A 60 5.87 23.19 -1.54
N SER A 61 4.66 23.06 -1.00
CA SER A 61 4.35 23.29 0.42
C SER A 61 3.83 21.98 1.00
N ASP A 62 4.40 21.55 2.10
CA ASP A 62 4.00 20.33 2.77
C ASP A 62 4.08 20.45 4.29
N ARG A 63 3.48 19.49 4.98
CA ARG A 63 3.68 19.25 6.38
C ARG A 63 4.28 17.85 6.53
N ALA A 64 5.56 17.80 6.93
CA ALA A 64 6.30 16.56 7.06
C ALA A 64 6.53 16.19 8.53
N TYR A 65 6.60 14.87 8.78
CA TYR A 65 6.93 14.28 10.05
C TYR A 65 8.21 13.45 9.90
N ALA A 66 9.23 13.76 10.71
CA ALA A 66 10.40 12.91 10.83
C ALA A 66 10.23 11.92 12.00
N PRO A 67 10.38 10.60 11.76
CA PRO A 67 10.24 9.59 12.82
C PRO A 67 11.38 9.59 13.83
N GLY A 68 12.49 10.26 13.53
CA GLY A 68 13.64 10.37 14.42
C GLY A 68 14.48 11.60 14.15
N PRO A 69 15.53 11.85 14.98
CA PRO A 69 16.42 13.01 14.85
C PRO A 69 17.30 12.91 13.60
N ASP A 70 17.79 14.07 13.16
CA ASP A 70 18.77 14.19 12.07
C ASP A 70 18.30 13.65 10.71
N GLN A 71 16.98 13.55 10.49
CA GLN A 71 16.44 13.17 9.18
C GLN A 71 16.66 14.30 8.19
N ARG A 72 17.08 13.95 6.98
CA ARG A 72 17.21 14.91 5.88
C ARG A 72 16.46 14.39 4.65
N MET A 73 15.87 15.33 3.93
CA MET A 73 15.17 15.11 2.67
C MET A 73 15.83 15.90 1.55
N GLN A 74 15.89 15.33 0.37
CA GLN A 74 16.29 15.99 -0.88
C GLN A 74 15.19 15.78 -1.90
N VAL A 75 14.83 16.83 -2.61
CA VAL A 75 13.82 16.75 -3.69
C VAL A 75 14.55 16.77 -5.03
N GLU A 76 14.16 15.84 -5.91
CA GLU A 76 14.65 15.76 -7.29
C GLU A 76 13.47 15.91 -8.24
N ALA A 77 13.52 16.87 -9.16
CA ALA A 77 12.52 17.16 -10.17
C ALA A 77 13.18 17.73 -11.42
N GLY A 78 12.71 17.37 -12.62
CA GLY A 78 13.23 17.90 -13.87
C GLY A 78 14.74 17.66 -14.08
N GLY A 79 15.31 16.63 -13.48
CA GLY A 79 16.75 16.34 -13.49
C GLY A 79 17.59 17.19 -12.54
N GLN A 80 16.98 18.08 -11.76
CA GLN A 80 17.63 18.90 -10.75
C GLN A 80 17.37 18.36 -9.35
N ARG A 81 18.33 18.56 -8.44
CA ARG A 81 18.22 18.20 -7.03
C ARG A 81 18.34 19.44 -6.15
N SER A 82 17.47 19.52 -5.15
CA SER A 82 17.60 20.52 -4.09
C SER A 82 18.83 20.30 -3.23
N ALA A 83 19.17 21.26 -2.39
CA ALA A 83 19.99 20.99 -1.23
C ALA A 83 19.28 20.01 -0.27
N TRP A 84 20.03 19.35 0.60
CA TRP A 84 19.46 18.55 1.67
C TRP A 84 18.75 19.45 2.69
N LEU A 85 17.47 19.21 2.89
CA LEU A 85 16.63 19.87 3.88
C LEU A 85 16.60 19.03 5.16
N ALA A 86 16.93 19.61 6.29
CA ALA A 86 16.78 18.96 7.58
C ALA A 86 15.31 18.90 7.97
N LEU A 87 14.80 17.71 8.29
CA LEU A 87 13.46 17.53 8.83
C LEU A 87 13.55 17.47 10.37
N ALA A 88 12.86 18.38 11.02
CA ALA A 88 12.77 18.34 12.48
C ALA A 88 11.93 17.15 12.97
N ALA A 89 12.23 16.66 14.16
CA ALA A 89 11.44 15.62 14.79
C ALA A 89 9.99 16.09 15.01
N GLY A 90 9.03 15.23 14.69
CA GLY A 90 7.61 15.55 14.74
C GLY A 90 7.11 16.26 13.47
N TRP A 91 5.88 16.80 13.54
CA TRP A 91 5.24 17.48 12.42
C TRP A 91 5.70 18.93 12.30
N GLN A 92 6.22 19.30 11.12
CA GLN A 92 6.63 20.67 10.78
C GLN A 92 6.20 21.01 9.35
N ASP A 93 6.01 22.29 9.10
CA ASP A 93 5.67 22.82 7.77
C ASP A 93 6.95 23.17 7.02
N TYR A 94 7.00 22.82 5.73
CA TYR A 94 8.13 23.04 4.83
C TYR A 94 7.68 23.65 3.52
N GLU A 95 8.54 24.47 2.94
CA GLU A 95 8.37 25.02 1.61
C GLU A 95 9.66 24.86 0.80
N LEU A 96 9.52 24.51 -0.46
CA LEU A 96 10.63 24.35 -1.39
C LEU A 96 10.23 24.81 -2.80
N ASP A 97 11.07 25.62 -3.44
CA ASP A 97 10.86 26.01 -4.83
C ASP A 97 11.48 24.97 -5.77
N LEU A 98 10.71 24.57 -6.79
CA LEU A 98 11.07 23.57 -7.80
C LEU A 98 10.89 24.17 -9.20
N GLU A 99 11.62 23.67 -10.18
CA GLU A 99 11.37 23.91 -11.59
C GLU A 99 10.68 22.68 -12.18
N LEU A 100 9.45 22.81 -12.67
CA LEU A 100 8.72 21.72 -13.31
C LEU A 100 8.45 22.04 -14.79
N GLY A 101 8.46 21.01 -15.63
CA GLY A 101 8.01 21.13 -17.03
C GLY A 101 6.49 21.17 -17.15
N PRO A 102 5.95 21.61 -18.31
CA PRO A 102 4.54 21.43 -18.59
C PRO A 102 4.23 19.94 -18.80
N GLY A 103 3.17 19.44 -18.17
CA GLY A 103 2.76 18.05 -18.27
C GLY A 103 2.79 17.32 -16.94
N LEU A 104 2.97 15.98 -17.02
CA LEU A 104 3.10 15.14 -15.85
C LEU A 104 4.59 15.02 -15.50
N ASN A 105 4.96 15.44 -14.30
CA ASN A 105 6.33 15.45 -13.80
C ASN A 105 6.55 14.34 -12.78
N GLU A 106 7.73 13.71 -12.81
CA GLU A 106 8.21 12.86 -11.73
C GLU A 106 8.94 13.73 -10.70
N VAL A 107 8.49 13.69 -9.46
CA VAL A 107 9.14 14.33 -8.32
C VAL A 107 9.56 13.25 -7.35
N TRP A 108 10.86 13.16 -7.07
CA TRP A 108 11.42 12.21 -6.13
C TRP A 108 11.77 12.91 -4.82
N LEU A 109 11.31 12.31 -3.71
CA LEU A 109 11.77 12.67 -2.37
C LEU A 109 12.75 11.60 -1.92
N ARG A 110 13.98 12.00 -1.63
CA ARG A 110 15.07 11.12 -1.19
C ARG A 110 15.39 11.40 0.27
N PHE A 111 15.65 10.35 1.02
CA PHE A 111 15.94 10.43 2.44
C PHE A 111 17.31 9.82 2.72
N ASP A 112 18.07 10.41 3.63
CA ASP A 112 19.40 9.91 3.98
C ASP A 112 19.36 8.80 5.04
N ARG A 113 18.21 8.60 5.70
CA ARG A 113 18.03 7.58 6.74
C ARG A 113 16.68 6.89 6.65
N LEU A 114 16.66 5.65 7.13
CA LEU A 114 15.46 4.90 7.45
C LEU A 114 15.47 4.58 8.95
N TYR A 115 14.36 4.81 9.61
CA TYR A 115 14.17 4.52 11.02
C TYR A 115 13.37 3.24 11.19
N PRO A 116 13.69 2.41 12.21
CA PRO A 116 12.83 1.27 12.54
C PRO A 116 11.40 1.73 12.79
N ALA A 117 10.46 1.04 12.17
CA ALA A 117 9.05 1.39 12.25
C ALA A 117 8.34 0.76 13.45
N ALA A 118 9.00 -0.15 14.15
CA ALA A 118 8.44 -0.85 15.31
C ALA A 118 7.93 0.15 16.37
N GLY A 119 6.66 0.00 16.77
CA GLY A 119 6.02 0.88 17.74
C GLY A 119 5.60 2.26 17.21
N THR A 120 5.88 2.58 15.95
CA THR A 120 5.43 3.84 15.35
C THR A 120 3.95 3.76 15.01
N ARG A 121 3.15 4.69 15.55
CA ARG A 121 1.74 4.82 15.20
C ARG A 121 1.57 5.75 14.01
N LEU A 122 0.70 5.36 13.07
CA LEU A 122 0.38 6.11 11.87
C LEU A 122 -0.89 6.93 12.10
N PRO A 123 -0.81 8.24 12.28
CA PRO A 123 -2.01 9.07 12.42
C PRO A 123 -2.95 8.90 11.21
N GLY A 124 -4.22 8.65 11.48
CA GLY A 124 -5.23 8.51 10.43
C GLY A 124 -5.32 7.13 9.76
N ALA A 125 -4.51 6.15 10.17
CA ALA A 125 -4.71 4.77 9.75
C ALA A 125 -5.99 4.19 10.35
N SER A 126 -6.67 3.32 9.61
CA SER A 126 -7.87 2.63 10.07
C SER A 126 -7.50 1.30 10.72
N ARG A 127 -8.07 1.04 11.88
CA ARG A 127 -7.99 -0.27 12.53
C ARG A 127 -9.01 -1.25 11.98
N ALA A 128 -10.08 -0.76 11.36
CA ALA A 128 -11.16 -1.57 10.86
C ALA A 128 -10.71 -2.52 9.75
N ILE A 129 -11.08 -3.78 9.85
CA ILE A 129 -10.88 -4.79 8.81
C ILE A 129 -12.10 -4.74 7.88
N GLY A 130 -12.02 -3.91 6.86
CA GLY A 130 -13.13 -3.68 5.95
C GLY A 130 -14.43 -3.30 6.68
N THR A 131 -15.50 -4.05 6.41
CA THR A 131 -16.80 -3.92 7.07
C THR A 131 -17.16 -5.15 7.92
N THR A 132 -16.17 -5.93 8.33
CA THR A 132 -16.36 -7.14 9.16
C THR A 132 -16.84 -6.86 10.59
N GLY A 133 -16.74 -5.62 11.05
CA GLY A 133 -17.01 -5.22 12.43
C GLY A 133 -15.86 -5.53 13.40
N VAL A 134 -14.75 -6.06 12.94
CA VAL A 134 -13.55 -6.34 13.74
C VAL A 134 -12.47 -5.30 13.46
N GLU A 135 -11.78 -4.87 14.52
CA GLU A 135 -10.61 -4.00 14.43
C GLU A 135 -9.32 -4.79 14.68
N SER A 136 -8.27 -4.45 13.97
CA SER A 136 -6.95 -5.02 14.24
C SER A 136 -6.31 -4.35 15.46
N PRO A 137 -5.82 -5.11 16.46
CA PRO A 137 -5.09 -4.57 17.59
C PRO A 137 -3.67 -4.12 17.24
N VAL A 138 -3.15 -4.60 16.10
CA VAL A 138 -1.77 -4.40 15.60
C VAL A 138 -1.79 -3.90 14.17
N SER A 139 -0.66 -3.40 13.65
CA SER A 139 -0.53 -3.12 12.23
C SER A 139 -0.41 -4.39 11.42
N LEU A 140 -1.20 -4.48 10.37
CA LEU A 140 -1.19 -5.57 9.40
C LEU A 140 -0.98 -5.00 8.01
N ALA A 141 -0.11 -5.62 7.22
CA ALA A 141 0.01 -5.35 5.79
C ALA A 141 0.08 -6.67 5.02
N VAL A 142 -0.65 -6.75 3.94
CA VAL A 142 -0.63 -7.90 3.03
C VAL A 142 -0.36 -7.39 1.63
N ALA A 143 0.69 -7.90 0.99
CA ALA A 143 1.02 -7.59 -0.39
C ALA A 143 1.07 -8.88 -1.22
N SER A 144 0.61 -8.80 -2.46
CA SER A 144 0.53 -9.93 -3.37
C SER A 144 0.83 -9.48 -4.80
N ALA A 145 1.52 -10.32 -5.55
CA ALA A 145 1.76 -10.11 -6.98
C ALA A 145 1.86 -11.45 -7.69
N GLY A 146 1.25 -11.53 -8.88
CA GLY A 146 1.50 -12.63 -9.80
C GLY A 146 2.93 -12.58 -10.39
N GLN A 147 3.36 -13.66 -11.04
CA GLN A 147 4.74 -13.85 -11.49
C GLN A 147 5.28 -12.67 -12.33
N GLU A 148 4.48 -12.13 -13.25
CA GLU A 148 4.95 -11.09 -14.18
C GLU A 148 5.12 -9.71 -13.55
N VAL A 149 4.53 -9.47 -12.38
CA VAL A 149 4.46 -8.13 -11.79
C VAL A 149 5.09 -8.03 -10.39
N GLY A 150 5.82 -9.07 -9.93
CA GLY A 150 6.52 -8.99 -8.66
C GLY A 150 6.78 -10.34 -7.98
N ASP A 151 5.97 -11.35 -8.23
CA ASP A 151 6.12 -12.69 -7.66
C ASP A 151 6.31 -12.66 -6.14
N LEU A 152 5.35 -12.10 -5.43
CA LEU A 152 5.43 -11.95 -3.98
C LEU A 152 4.11 -12.25 -3.27
N ALA A 153 4.22 -12.84 -2.08
CA ALA A 153 3.18 -12.93 -1.07
C ALA A 153 3.79 -12.53 0.28
N GLU A 154 3.57 -11.30 0.69
CA GLU A 154 4.14 -10.74 1.91
C GLU A 154 3.03 -10.46 2.92
N ILE A 155 3.22 -10.94 4.14
CA ILE A 155 2.33 -10.69 5.28
C ILE A 155 3.16 -10.13 6.43
N TYR A 156 2.92 -8.86 6.78
CA TYR A 156 3.60 -8.18 7.87
C TYR A 156 2.67 -7.98 9.06
N VAL A 157 3.15 -8.32 10.24
CA VAL A 157 2.51 -8.04 11.53
C VAL A 157 3.47 -7.18 12.35
N GLU A 158 3.07 -5.95 12.70
CA GLU A 158 3.91 -4.95 13.37
C GLU A 158 5.27 -4.75 12.64
N GLY A 159 5.24 -4.71 11.29
CA GLY A 159 6.43 -4.57 10.45
C GLY A 159 7.35 -5.80 10.40
N ARG A 160 6.95 -6.90 11.04
CA ARG A 160 7.68 -8.18 10.97
C ARG A 160 7.06 -9.07 9.91
N ASP A 161 7.89 -9.57 9.00
CA ASP A 161 7.46 -10.56 8.01
C ASP A 161 7.14 -11.90 8.69
N VAL A 162 5.93 -12.38 8.46
CA VAL A 162 5.41 -13.67 8.96
C VAL A 162 4.94 -14.56 7.81
N SER A 163 5.25 -14.20 6.57
CA SER A 163 4.83 -14.92 5.38
C SER A 163 5.46 -16.30 5.31
N PRO A 164 4.73 -17.35 4.94
CA PRO A 164 5.34 -18.64 4.56
C PRO A 164 6.23 -18.52 3.31
N GLY A 165 5.91 -17.62 2.37
CA GLY A 165 6.75 -17.26 1.22
C GLY A 165 6.75 -18.29 0.07
N GLY A 166 5.72 -19.12 -0.04
CA GLY A 166 5.58 -20.10 -1.12
C GLY A 166 4.66 -19.63 -2.25
N ARG A 167 4.74 -20.31 -3.43
CA ARG A 167 3.78 -20.14 -4.51
C ARG A 167 2.38 -20.54 -4.05
N GLY A 168 1.35 -19.93 -4.67
CA GLY A 168 -0.04 -20.13 -4.33
C GLY A 168 -0.48 -19.27 -3.16
N TYR A 169 -1.38 -19.77 -2.34
CA TYR A 169 -1.93 -19.03 -1.20
C TYR A 169 -1.08 -19.14 0.05
N ASN A 170 -0.74 -18.00 0.64
CA ASN A 170 -0.03 -17.86 1.91
C ASN A 170 -0.96 -17.21 2.93
N LEU A 171 -1.07 -17.78 4.13
CA LEU A 171 -1.98 -17.35 5.18
C LEU A 171 -1.25 -17.15 6.50
N ALA A 172 -1.73 -16.17 7.29
CA ALA A 172 -1.40 -16.01 8.69
C ALA A 172 -2.67 -15.80 9.51
N VAL A 173 -2.83 -16.55 10.60
CA VAL A 173 -3.94 -16.44 11.54
C VAL A 173 -3.49 -15.61 12.73
N ILE A 174 -4.26 -14.57 13.08
CA ILE A 174 -3.90 -13.58 14.09
C ILE A 174 -5.02 -13.50 15.15
N ASP A 175 -4.63 -13.51 16.40
CA ASP A 175 -5.54 -13.32 17.53
C ASP A 175 -6.05 -11.86 17.57
N PRO A 176 -7.36 -11.62 17.51
CA PRO A 176 -7.92 -10.26 17.46
C PRO A 176 -7.76 -9.46 18.76
N ALA A 177 -7.42 -10.11 19.86
CA ALA A 177 -7.24 -9.42 21.13
C ALA A 177 -5.79 -8.97 21.36
N SER A 178 -4.83 -9.83 21.02
CA SER A 178 -3.40 -9.59 21.28
C SER A 178 -2.60 -9.19 20.02
N GLY A 179 -3.09 -9.51 18.82
CA GLY A 179 -2.32 -9.37 17.58
C GLY A 179 -1.25 -10.43 17.38
N SER A 180 -1.18 -11.45 18.25
CA SER A 180 -0.20 -12.53 18.09
C SER A 180 -0.54 -13.43 16.90
N VAL A 181 0.49 -13.85 16.17
CA VAL A 181 0.35 -14.86 15.10
C VAL A 181 0.23 -16.23 15.72
N GLU A 182 -0.89 -16.91 15.48
CA GLU A 182 -1.20 -18.24 16.02
C GLU A 182 -0.79 -19.35 15.05
N ALA A 183 -0.90 -19.12 13.74
CA ALA A 183 -0.53 -20.10 12.73
C ALA A 183 -0.18 -19.41 11.40
N THR A 184 0.66 -20.07 10.59
CA THR A 184 0.90 -19.71 9.20
C THR A 184 0.85 -20.97 8.34
N ALA A 185 0.43 -20.83 7.07
CA ALA A 185 0.37 -21.93 6.13
C ALA A 185 0.56 -21.44 4.68
N ASN A 186 1.09 -22.34 3.83
CA ASN A 186 1.17 -22.13 2.38
C ASN A 186 0.50 -23.30 1.66
N PHE A 187 -0.18 -23.01 0.56
CA PHE A 187 -0.88 -23.95 -0.29
C PHE A 187 -0.55 -23.68 -1.76
N ASP A 188 0.24 -24.54 -2.38
CA ASP A 188 0.61 -24.45 -3.79
C ASP A 188 -0.55 -24.90 -4.69
N THR A 189 -1.56 -24.07 -4.84
CA THR A 189 -2.73 -24.34 -5.69
C THR A 189 -2.43 -24.29 -7.19
N HIS A 190 -1.16 -24.24 -7.58
CA HIS A 190 -0.71 -24.38 -8.97
C HIS A 190 -0.26 -25.80 -9.31
N LEU A 191 0.54 -26.46 -8.46
CA LEU A 191 1.13 -27.77 -8.75
C LEU A 191 0.61 -28.92 -7.87
N ASP A 192 0.16 -28.64 -6.67
CA ASP A 192 -0.30 -29.65 -5.74
C ASP A 192 -1.83 -29.85 -5.86
N GLU A 193 -2.24 -31.03 -6.35
CA GLU A 193 -3.67 -31.39 -6.51
C GLU A 193 -4.43 -31.43 -5.18
N GLY A 194 -3.73 -31.65 -4.06
CA GLY A 194 -4.31 -31.67 -2.71
C GLY A 194 -4.41 -30.28 -2.06
N ALA A 195 -3.66 -29.29 -2.57
CA ALA A 195 -3.50 -27.98 -1.91
C ALA A 195 -4.81 -27.24 -1.75
N SER A 196 -5.72 -27.31 -2.72
CA SER A 196 -7.01 -26.62 -2.64
C SER A 196 -7.89 -27.19 -1.51
N ALA A 197 -7.98 -28.48 -1.40
CA ALA A 197 -8.72 -29.14 -0.30
C ALA A 197 -8.05 -28.87 1.07
N ALA A 198 -6.72 -28.87 1.11
CA ALA A 198 -5.96 -28.56 2.32
C ALA A 198 -6.18 -27.09 2.76
N LEU A 199 -6.21 -26.14 1.82
CA LEU A 199 -6.54 -24.72 2.09
C LEU A 199 -7.95 -24.61 2.70
N ALA A 200 -8.95 -25.24 2.08
CA ALA A 200 -10.32 -25.24 2.60
C ALA A 200 -10.39 -25.83 4.02
N ALA A 201 -9.72 -26.96 4.25
CA ALA A 201 -9.67 -27.59 5.56
C ALA A 201 -8.99 -26.72 6.61
N PHE A 202 -7.85 -26.09 6.27
CA PHE A 202 -7.15 -25.17 7.15
C PHE A 202 -8.04 -23.99 7.57
N VAL A 203 -8.65 -23.29 6.60
CA VAL A 203 -9.52 -22.14 6.89
C VAL A 203 -10.72 -22.56 7.76
N THR A 204 -11.33 -23.72 7.49
CA THR A 204 -12.48 -24.22 8.26
C THR A 204 -12.12 -24.51 9.73
N GLN A 205 -10.85 -24.85 10.02
CA GLN A 205 -10.39 -25.09 11.38
C GLN A 205 -10.05 -23.81 12.16
N VAL A 206 -9.93 -22.67 11.49
CA VAL A 206 -9.69 -21.38 12.16
C VAL A 206 -10.90 -21.02 13.03
N PRO A 207 -10.71 -20.72 14.33
CA PRO A 207 -11.82 -20.35 15.19
C PRO A 207 -12.54 -19.08 14.70
N PRO A 208 -13.88 -19.01 14.84
CA PRO A 208 -14.64 -17.80 14.48
C PRO A 208 -14.08 -16.53 15.16
N GLY A 209 -14.08 -15.42 14.43
CA GLY A 209 -13.58 -14.13 14.89
C GLY A 209 -12.07 -13.94 14.77
N ARG A 210 -11.28 -14.96 14.43
CA ARG A 210 -9.85 -14.80 14.16
C ARG A 210 -9.63 -13.96 12.91
N ILE A 211 -8.65 -13.07 12.97
CA ILE A 211 -8.18 -12.31 11.80
C ILE A 211 -7.32 -13.24 10.95
N VAL A 212 -7.54 -13.23 9.65
CA VAL A 212 -6.73 -14.01 8.70
C VAL A 212 -6.21 -13.10 7.61
N ALA A 213 -4.88 -12.99 7.52
CA ALA A 213 -4.18 -12.29 6.45
C ALA A 213 -3.83 -13.29 5.34
N VAL A 214 -4.12 -12.94 4.08
CA VAL A 214 -3.98 -13.86 2.94
C VAL A 214 -3.34 -13.16 1.76
N ALA A 215 -2.31 -13.79 1.17
CA ALA A 215 -1.62 -13.33 -0.03
C ALA A 215 -1.39 -14.47 -1.02
N ALA A 216 -1.65 -14.24 -2.31
CA ALA A 216 -1.27 -15.15 -3.38
C ALA A 216 0.03 -14.71 -4.05
N ALA A 217 0.95 -15.63 -4.33
CA ALA A 217 2.17 -15.39 -5.08
C ALA A 217 2.24 -16.24 -6.36
N ASP A 218 2.97 -15.78 -7.35
CA ASP A 218 3.24 -16.46 -8.62
C ASP A 218 1.93 -16.79 -9.35
N GLU A 219 1.42 -17.99 -9.13
CA GLU A 219 0.21 -18.53 -9.73
C GLU A 219 -0.59 -19.34 -8.70
N ALA A 220 -1.85 -18.97 -8.49
CA ALA A 220 -2.70 -19.59 -7.49
C ALA A 220 -4.05 -20.11 -8.05
N SER A 221 -4.28 -20.02 -9.37
CA SER A 221 -5.58 -20.26 -9.98
C SER A 221 -5.78 -21.67 -10.51
N ARG A 222 -4.71 -22.32 -10.99
CA ARG A 222 -4.77 -23.52 -11.85
C ARG A 222 -5.49 -24.71 -11.22
N LEU A 223 -5.20 -25.01 -9.97
CA LEU A 223 -5.80 -26.12 -9.22
C LEU A 223 -6.68 -25.62 -8.06
N LEU A 224 -7.07 -24.33 -8.10
CA LEU A 224 -7.95 -23.75 -7.10
C LEU A 224 -9.37 -24.29 -7.27
N GLY A 225 -9.85 -25.04 -6.31
CA GLY A 225 -11.18 -25.65 -6.30
C GLY A 225 -12.26 -24.75 -5.69
N ALA A 226 -13.50 -25.11 -5.92
CA ALA A 226 -14.66 -24.39 -5.38
C ALA A 226 -14.67 -24.36 -3.84
N ASP A 227 -14.24 -25.44 -3.20
CA ASP A 227 -14.23 -25.55 -1.73
C ASP A 227 -13.26 -24.52 -1.10
N ALA A 228 -12.08 -24.32 -1.70
CA ALA A 228 -11.13 -23.31 -1.26
C ALA A 228 -11.68 -21.89 -1.44
N VAL A 229 -12.30 -21.61 -2.58
CA VAL A 229 -12.94 -20.31 -2.83
C VAL A 229 -14.03 -20.03 -1.81
N GLU A 230 -14.87 -21.02 -1.52
CA GLU A 230 -15.94 -20.85 -0.52
C GLU A 230 -15.38 -20.68 0.89
N ALA A 231 -14.31 -21.39 1.24
CA ALA A 231 -13.60 -21.17 2.51
C ALA A 231 -13.02 -19.75 2.62
N LEU A 232 -12.39 -19.22 1.56
CA LEU A 232 -11.90 -17.83 1.54
C LEU A 232 -13.04 -16.82 1.64
N ARG A 233 -14.21 -17.10 1.04
CA ARG A 233 -15.41 -16.29 1.22
C ARG A 233 -15.89 -16.26 2.66
N GLY A 234 -15.73 -17.36 3.38
CA GLY A 234 -16.02 -17.45 4.82
C GLY A 234 -15.08 -16.58 5.69
N LEU A 235 -13.99 -16.05 5.11
CA LEU A 235 -13.15 -15.03 5.71
C LEU A 235 -13.58 -13.60 5.35
N GLY A 236 -14.62 -13.43 4.54
CA GLY A 236 -15.10 -12.14 4.05
C GLY A 236 -14.58 -11.74 2.67
N ALA A 237 -13.79 -12.55 1.97
CA ALA A 237 -13.36 -12.27 0.61
C ALA A 237 -14.53 -12.30 -0.38
N ALA A 238 -14.47 -11.46 -1.42
CA ALA A 238 -15.36 -11.50 -2.59
C ALA A 238 -14.67 -12.13 -3.80
N GLY A 239 -13.35 -12.07 -3.83
CA GLY A 239 -12.52 -12.48 -4.95
C GLY A 239 -12.54 -14.00 -5.21
N ASP A 240 -12.33 -14.33 -6.47
CA ASP A 240 -12.21 -15.71 -6.94
C ASP A 240 -11.10 -15.73 -8.00
N LEU A 241 -10.01 -16.44 -7.73
CA LEU A 241 -8.90 -16.53 -8.68
C LEU A 241 -9.04 -17.66 -9.69
N ARG A 242 -10.08 -18.47 -9.66
CA ARG A 242 -10.31 -19.47 -10.70
C ARG A 242 -10.40 -18.77 -12.07
N ASP A 243 -9.74 -19.32 -13.07
CA ASP A 243 -9.60 -18.73 -14.41
C ASP A 243 -8.87 -17.38 -14.48
N ARG A 244 -8.21 -16.96 -13.39
CA ARG A 244 -7.43 -15.72 -13.29
C ARG A 244 -5.93 -16.03 -13.19
N PHE A 245 -5.36 -16.49 -14.31
CA PHE A 245 -3.96 -16.89 -14.37
C PHE A 245 -3.02 -15.76 -13.95
N ARG A 246 -2.19 -16.02 -12.93
CA ARG A 246 -1.17 -15.10 -12.38
C ARG A 246 -1.69 -13.75 -11.86
N TRP A 247 -2.89 -13.74 -11.33
CA TRP A 247 -3.38 -12.57 -10.61
C TRP A 247 -2.84 -12.54 -9.18
N GLY A 248 -2.49 -11.31 -8.72
CA GLY A 248 -2.29 -11.05 -7.30
C GLY A 248 -3.63 -10.98 -6.57
N HIS A 249 -3.67 -11.49 -5.35
CA HIS A 249 -4.82 -11.44 -4.45
C HIS A 249 -4.32 -11.24 -3.03
N ALA A 250 -4.55 -10.07 -2.46
CA ALA A 250 -4.23 -9.72 -1.08
C ALA A 250 -5.50 -9.37 -0.31
N PHE A 251 -5.71 -9.95 0.87
CA PHE A 251 -6.79 -9.52 1.74
C PHE A 251 -6.51 -9.76 3.22
N ILE A 252 -7.20 -9.00 4.07
CA ILE A 252 -7.30 -9.22 5.51
C ILE A 252 -8.78 -9.42 5.81
N GLY A 253 -9.11 -10.60 6.29
CA GLY A 253 -10.47 -11.01 6.59
C GLY A 253 -10.63 -11.50 8.03
N VAL A 254 -11.83 -11.96 8.35
CA VAL A 254 -12.19 -12.48 9.68
C VAL A 254 -12.96 -13.77 9.51
N GLN A 255 -12.59 -14.80 10.24
CA GLN A 255 -13.30 -16.09 10.18
C GLN A 255 -14.77 -15.93 10.61
N GLY A 256 -15.69 -16.32 9.73
CA GLY A 256 -17.13 -16.19 9.89
C GLY A 256 -17.72 -14.87 9.38
N ALA A 257 -16.91 -14.01 8.76
CA ALA A 257 -17.39 -12.78 8.14
C ALA A 257 -18.18 -13.05 6.85
N ALA A 258 -19.13 -12.17 6.54
CA ALA A 258 -19.89 -12.27 5.29
C ALA A 258 -19.00 -11.97 4.07
N PRO A 259 -19.20 -12.64 2.93
CA PRO A 259 -18.47 -12.37 1.70
C PRO A 259 -18.54 -10.89 1.28
N GLY A 260 -17.43 -10.33 0.83
CA GLY A 260 -17.30 -8.93 0.43
C GLY A 260 -17.07 -7.94 1.57
N THR A 261 -16.86 -8.42 2.81
CA THR A 261 -16.62 -7.55 3.96
C THR A 261 -15.14 -7.38 4.32
N ALA A 262 -14.25 -8.24 3.81
CA ALA A 262 -12.80 -8.14 4.03
C ALA A 262 -12.19 -6.87 3.42
N LEU A 263 -11.03 -6.47 3.91
CA LEU A 263 -10.13 -5.57 3.16
C LEU A 263 -9.48 -6.39 2.05
N GLU A 264 -9.81 -6.12 0.79
CA GLU A 264 -9.42 -6.98 -0.32
C GLU A 264 -8.95 -6.18 -1.53
N ALA A 265 -7.94 -6.68 -2.23
CA ALA A 265 -7.43 -6.16 -3.49
C ALA A 265 -6.97 -7.29 -4.42
N LEU A 266 -7.34 -7.18 -5.70
CA LEU A 266 -6.93 -8.09 -6.77
C LEU A 266 -6.47 -7.29 -7.98
N ASP A 267 -5.37 -7.70 -8.61
CA ASP A 267 -4.91 -7.13 -9.88
C ASP A 267 -3.95 -8.12 -10.57
N TRP A 268 -3.85 -8.04 -11.90
CA TRP A 268 -2.89 -8.81 -12.69
C TRP A 268 -1.80 -7.94 -13.34
N LYS A 269 -2.00 -6.61 -13.35
CA LYS A 269 -1.09 -5.64 -14.00
C LYS A 269 -0.06 -5.06 -13.04
N ARG A 270 -0.31 -5.14 -11.74
CA ARG A 270 0.52 -4.53 -10.71
C ARG A 270 0.38 -5.27 -9.38
N PRO A 271 1.36 -5.18 -8.49
CA PRO A 271 1.22 -5.65 -7.13
C PRO A 271 0.02 -4.99 -6.44
N VAL A 272 -0.66 -5.75 -5.60
CA VAL A 272 -1.76 -5.27 -4.76
C VAL A 272 -1.36 -5.30 -3.31
N ARG A 273 -1.93 -4.38 -2.52
CA ARG A 273 -1.68 -4.29 -1.08
C ARG A 273 -2.90 -3.83 -0.32
N VAL A 274 -3.11 -4.39 0.87
CA VAL A 274 -4.10 -3.96 1.85
C VAL A 274 -3.44 -3.78 3.21
N VAL A 275 -3.96 -2.86 4.01
CA VAL A 275 -3.41 -2.55 5.34
C VAL A 275 -4.53 -2.30 6.35
N ALA A 276 -4.32 -2.71 7.59
CA ALA A 276 -5.16 -2.43 8.74
C ALA A 276 -4.29 -2.13 9.98
N GLY A 277 -4.83 -1.37 10.94
CA GLY A 277 -4.12 -1.03 12.16
C GLY A 277 -3.42 0.34 12.07
N GLU A 278 -3.03 0.86 13.23
CA GLU A 278 -2.44 2.20 13.38
C GLU A 278 -0.90 2.19 13.34
N GLY A 279 -0.28 1.04 13.28
CA GLY A 279 1.17 0.90 13.25
C GLY A 279 1.74 0.94 11.85
N ALA A 280 3.06 0.93 11.76
CA ALA A 280 3.79 0.85 10.49
C ALA A 280 3.60 -0.52 9.83
N THR A 281 3.45 -0.49 8.52
CA THR A 281 3.23 -1.69 7.69
C THR A 281 4.52 -2.20 7.04
N GLU A 282 5.62 -1.48 7.23
CA GLU A 282 6.95 -1.83 6.77
C GLU A 282 7.93 -1.77 7.94
N PRO A 283 9.04 -2.51 7.88
CA PRO A 283 10.03 -2.53 8.96
C PRO A 283 10.73 -1.18 9.17
N TYR A 284 10.69 -0.30 8.17
CA TYR A 284 11.36 1.00 8.19
C TYR A 284 10.47 2.11 7.66
N LEU A 285 10.74 3.33 8.16
CA LEU A 285 10.11 4.59 7.75
C LEU A 285 11.18 5.65 7.49
N ALA A 286 10.98 6.46 6.45
CA ALA A 286 11.78 7.65 6.20
C ALA A 286 11.11 8.90 6.77
N ALA A 287 9.85 9.14 6.39
CA ALA A 287 9.07 10.30 6.80
C ALA A 287 7.57 10.05 6.59
N ALA A 288 6.73 10.93 7.15
CA ALA A 288 5.32 11.00 6.78
C ALA A 288 4.98 12.41 6.28
N PHE A 289 3.97 12.49 5.44
CA PHE A 289 3.54 13.74 4.83
C PHE A 289 2.03 13.91 4.96
N GLY A 290 1.62 15.13 5.31
CA GLY A 290 0.28 15.63 5.05
C GLY A 290 0.06 15.82 3.54
N PRO A 291 -0.96 16.58 3.15
CA PRO A 291 -1.15 16.95 1.75
C PRO A 291 0.07 17.73 1.23
N LEU A 292 0.63 17.28 0.08
CA LEU A 292 1.71 18.00 -0.62
C LEU A 292 1.07 18.88 -1.69
N THR A 293 1.24 20.18 -1.57
CA THR A 293 0.67 21.15 -2.51
C THR A 293 1.77 21.74 -3.41
N PHE A 294 1.55 21.67 -4.70
CA PHE A 294 2.41 22.24 -5.75
C PHE A 294 1.65 23.41 -6.39
N ALA A 295 2.16 24.63 -6.26
CA ALA A 295 1.53 25.81 -6.81
C ALA A 295 2.52 26.61 -7.68
N THR A 296 2.10 26.97 -8.89
CA THR A 296 2.88 27.83 -9.79
C THR A 296 3.10 29.20 -9.13
N ARG A 297 4.34 29.64 -9.07
CA ARG A 297 4.65 30.99 -8.65
C ARG A 297 4.38 31.95 -9.81
N ALA A 298 3.64 33.01 -9.54
CA ALA A 298 3.61 34.14 -10.46
C ALA A 298 5.04 34.70 -10.65
N PRO A 299 5.46 35.02 -11.89
CA PRO A 299 6.73 35.68 -12.07
C PRO A 299 6.75 36.92 -11.19
N GLY A 300 7.78 37.07 -10.37
CA GLY A 300 7.97 38.25 -9.52
C GLY A 300 8.04 39.52 -10.38
N PRO A 301 7.66 40.66 -9.83
CA PRO A 301 7.70 41.93 -10.54
C PRO A 301 9.11 42.29 -10.98
#